data_142395631dfa7386067b47ec740cba00
#
_entry.id   142395631dfa7386067b47ec740cba00
#
_cell.length_a   1.000
_cell.length_b   1.000
_cell.length_c   1.000
_cell.angle_alpha   90.00
_cell.angle_beta   90.00
_cell.angle_gamma   90.00
#
_symmetry.space_group_name_H-M   'P 1'
#
loop_
_entity.id
_entity.type
_entity.pdbx_description
1 polymer ?
#
loop_
_entity_poly.entity_id
_entity_poly.type
_entity_poly.pdbx_seq_one_letter_code
_entity_poly.pdbx_strand_id
1 'polypeptide(L)'
;MATKATKPPSKGKTARKKTLIIVESPSKAKTIGKYLGSSYKVVASVGHVRDLPKSKLGINIENDFEPEYIAIRGKGDLIKELKKEAKQAQKIYLATDPDREGEAISWHLAYLLGIDPASDCRIVFNEITKDTIKNAVKNPRPIDLRLVDAQQARRVLDRLVGYQISPLLWRKIRRGLSAGRVQSAALKIICDRENLIKNFIPQEYWNIIVDFEKGFDAKLIEYKGKKLSVENREAAEKAVAELKQGSYVVSQIIKKERRRKPFAPFTTSSLQQDAANKLGFTTKKAMMVAQQLYEGVEIKGHGTLGLVTYIRTDSVRISKEASMAAREFILDNFGPDYAGNNVFSNKKKDIQDAHEAIRPSNVRLDPQQIKESLTKDQYSLYKLIWTRFLASQMAPALFDSMQVNISNGDYGLRANGSKLLFDGYQKIYSSNMEEDRDKILPDLSEGETLKANDIKSDQKFTEPPARFTEASLVKDLEEKNIGRPSTYAYHSYSPGEKIYHAAEKDLIAYRSGIFSYGNDGRIF
;
A
#
# COMPACT_ATOMS: atom_id res chain seq x y z
N MET A 1 -74.32 -17.28 42.44
CA MET A 1 -73.85 -16.33 41.43
C MET A 1 -72.44 -15.94 41.79
N ALA A 2 -71.46 -16.46 41.06
CA ALA A 2 -70.06 -16.25 41.35
C ALA A 2 -69.58 -15.12 40.44
N THR A 3 -69.15 -13.99 41.02
CA THR A 3 -68.58 -12.83 40.32
C THR A 3 -67.18 -13.11 39.81
N LYS A 4 -66.99 -13.14 38.50
CA LYS A 4 -65.68 -13.19 37.82
C LYS A 4 -64.88 -11.91 38.08
N ALA A 5 -63.77 -12.02 38.79
CA ALA A 5 -62.80 -10.95 38.92
C ALA A 5 -62.05 -10.74 37.59
N THR A 6 -62.19 -9.58 36.99
CA THR A 6 -61.43 -9.15 35.79
C THR A 6 -60.00 -8.79 36.20
N LYS A 7 -58.96 -9.48 35.59
CA LYS A 7 -57.56 -9.14 35.71
C LYS A 7 -57.30 -7.73 35.14
N PRO A 8 -56.48 -6.88 35.81
CA PRO A 8 -56.13 -5.57 35.26
C PRO A 8 -55.26 -5.74 34.02
N PRO A 9 -55.34 -4.80 33.03
CA PRO A 9 -54.56 -4.87 31.81
C PRO A 9 -53.04 -4.78 32.14
N SER A 10 -52.24 -5.69 31.58
CA SER A 10 -50.81 -5.66 31.67
C SER A 10 -50.26 -4.36 31.14
N LYS A 11 -49.56 -3.58 31.96
CA LYS A 11 -48.82 -2.38 31.52
C LYS A 11 -47.90 -2.80 30.40
N GLY A 12 -48.18 -2.29 29.19
CA GLY A 12 -47.29 -2.50 28.02
C GLY A 12 -45.86 -2.08 28.38
N LYS A 13 -44.92 -3.02 28.19
CA LYS A 13 -43.49 -2.75 28.32
C LYS A 13 -43.16 -1.63 27.33
N THR A 14 -42.97 -0.41 27.82
CA THR A 14 -42.41 0.68 27.02
C THR A 14 -41.10 0.22 26.43
N ALA A 15 -41.04 0.05 25.13
CA ALA A 15 -39.84 -0.41 24.44
C ALA A 15 -38.67 0.53 24.80
N ARG A 16 -37.66 -0.03 25.49
CA ARG A 16 -36.50 0.73 25.93
C ARG A 16 -35.82 1.34 24.68
N LYS A 17 -35.72 2.67 24.58
CA LYS A 17 -35.07 3.34 23.47
C LYS A 17 -33.62 2.84 23.35
N LYS A 18 -33.21 2.46 22.14
CA LYS A 18 -31.87 1.94 21.85
C LYS A 18 -30.91 3.07 21.46
N THR A 19 -29.61 2.84 21.65
CA THR A 19 -28.58 3.70 21.05
C THR A 19 -28.44 3.33 19.56
N LEU A 20 -28.52 4.32 18.68
CA LEU A 20 -28.32 4.16 17.24
C LEU A 20 -26.85 4.39 16.88
N ILE A 21 -26.28 3.49 16.10
CA ILE A 21 -24.92 3.64 15.51
C ILE A 21 -25.07 3.59 14.01
N ILE A 22 -24.54 4.61 13.33
CA ILE A 22 -24.56 4.71 11.87
C ILE A 22 -23.14 4.50 11.33
N VAL A 23 -22.97 3.50 10.48
CA VAL A 23 -21.72 3.13 9.80
C VAL A 23 -21.86 3.33 8.29
N GLU A 24 -20.77 3.15 7.53
CA GLU A 24 -20.81 3.37 6.07
C GLU A 24 -21.37 2.20 5.30
N SER A 25 -21.09 0.96 5.73
CA SER A 25 -21.42 -0.23 4.95
C SER A 25 -22.29 -1.23 5.72
N PRO A 26 -23.13 -2.00 5.00
CA PRO A 26 -23.94 -3.08 5.60
C PRO A 26 -23.09 -4.15 6.28
N SER A 27 -21.91 -4.47 5.73
CA SER A 27 -20.98 -5.46 6.33
C SER A 27 -20.52 -5.01 7.71
N LYS A 28 -20.09 -3.74 7.86
CA LYS A 28 -19.73 -3.15 9.17
C LYS A 28 -20.92 -3.17 10.12
N ALA A 29 -22.12 -2.82 9.64
CA ALA A 29 -23.31 -2.82 10.47
C ALA A 29 -23.59 -4.21 11.05
N LYS A 30 -23.47 -5.25 10.24
CA LYS A 30 -23.65 -6.66 10.66
C LYS A 30 -22.60 -7.07 11.70
N THR A 31 -21.33 -6.78 11.46
CA THR A 31 -20.21 -7.16 12.35
C THR A 31 -20.31 -6.44 13.70
N ILE A 32 -20.45 -5.11 13.67
CA ILE A 32 -20.51 -4.27 14.88
C ILE A 32 -21.77 -4.56 15.70
N GLY A 33 -22.91 -4.79 15.02
CA GLY A 33 -24.16 -5.15 15.67
C GLY A 33 -24.06 -6.43 16.50
N LYS A 34 -23.32 -7.45 16.02
CA LYS A 34 -23.05 -8.67 16.77
C LYS A 34 -22.23 -8.41 18.06
N TYR A 35 -21.31 -7.46 18.04
CA TYR A 35 -20.44 -7.16 19.19
C TYR A 35 -21.12 -6.36 20.30
N LEU A 36 -22.06 -5.48 19.95
CA LEU A 36 -22.68 -4.54 20.89
C LEU A 36 -23.97 -5.06 21.52
N GLY A 37 -24.64 -6.05 20.91
CA GLY A 37 -25.84 -6.68 21.44
C GLY A 37 -27.11 -5.83 21.31
N SER A 38 -28.20 -6.25 22.01
CA SER A 38 -29.56 -5.79 21.79
C SER A 38 -29.87 -4.34 22.21
N SER A 39 -29.03 -3.73 23.04
CA SER A 39 -29.18 -2.33 23.50
C SER A 39 -28.79 -1.31 22.41
N TYR A 40 -28.18 -1.77 21.34
CA TYR A 40 -27.76 -0.94 20.21
C TYR A 40 -28.51 -1.34 18.95
N LYS A 41 -28.73 -0.37 18.08
CA LYS A 41 -29.18 -0.58 16.71
C LYS A 41 -28.11 -0.04 15.79
N VAL A 42 -27.54 -0.90 14.93
CA VAL A 42 -26.50 -0.51 13.98
C VAL A 42 -27.10 -0.52 12.59
N VAL A 43 -26.96 0.58 11.87
CA VAL A 43 -27.49 0.78 10.50
C VAL A 43 -26.40 1.32 9.59
N ALA A 44 -26.57 1.18 8.27
CA ALA A 44 -25.60 1.64 7.29
C ALA A 44 -26.13 2.82 6.49
N SER A 45 -25.29 3.86 6.26
CA SER A 45 -25.57 4.98 5.33
C SER A 45 -25.32 4.60 3.86
N VAL A 46 -24.68 3.47 3.63
CA VAL A 46 -24.27 3.03 2.28
C VAL A 46 -23.45 4.11 1.56
N GLY A 47 -22.41 4.63 2.22
CA GLY A 47 -21.56 5.71 1.74
C GLY A 47 -22.16 7.10 1.96
N HIS A 48 -21.78 8.05 1.09
CA HIS A 48 -22.28 9.43 1.17
C HIS A 48 -23.78 9.54 0.96
N VAL A 49 -24.42 10.46 1.69
CA VAL A 49 -25.87 10.77 1.61
C VAL A 49 -26.14 12.14 0.95
N ARG A 50 -25.13 13.03 0.92
CA ARG A 50 -25.14 14.33 0.25
C ARG A 50 -23.90 14.48 -0.61
N ASP A 51 -24.00 15.18 -1.74
CA ASP A 51 -22.90 15.54 -2.62
C ASP A 51 -23.23 16.79 -3.42
N LEU A 52 -22.27 17.35 -4.14
CA LEU A 52 -22.47 18.43 -5.11
C LEU A 52 -23.40 17.97 -6.25
N PRO A 53 -24.27 18.83 -6.78
CA PRO A 53 -25.15 18.49 -7.90
C PRO A 53 -24.34 18.02 -9.13
N LYS A 54 -24.85 17.00 -9.84
CA LYS A 54 -24.16 16.47 -11.02
C LYS A 54 -24.33 17.32 -12.28
N SER A 55 -25.41 18.11 -12.38
CA SER A 55 -25.78 18.86 -13.57
C SER A 55 -25.19 20.27 -13.65
N LYS A 56 -24.67 20.79 -12.56
CA LYS A 56 -24.07 22.13 -12.47
C LYS A 56 -22.81 22.11 -11.62
N LEU A 57 -22.03 23.19 -11.64
CA LEU A 57 -20.81 23.32 -10.85
C LEU A 57 -21.09 23.10 -9.35
N GLY A 58 -22.13 23.70 -8.82
CA GLY A 58 -22.56 23.57 -7.43
C GLY A 58 -21.55 24.14 -6.42
N ILE A 59 -20.79 25.16 -6.85
CA ILE A 59 -19.82 25.90 -6.06
C ILE A 59 -20.01 27.37 -6.34
N ASN A 60 -20.18 28.17 -5.30
CA ASN A 60 -20.24 29.62 -5.39
C ASN A 60 -18.81 30.18 -5.31
N ILE A 61 -18.21 30.50 -6.47
CA ILE A 61 -16.82 30.99 -6.56
C ILE A 61 -16.69 32.38 -5.92
N GLU A 62 -17.71 33.22 -6.03
CA GLU A 62 -17.70 34.60 -5.51
C GLU A 62 -17.86 34.65 -3.99
N ASN A 63 -18.45 33.59 -3.41
CA ASN A 63 -18.64 33.44 -1.96
C ASN A 63 -17.70 32.38 -1.40
N ASP A 64 -16.40 32.63 -1.46
CA ASP A 64 -15.33 31.81 -0.87
C ASP A 64 -15.42 30.32 -1.22
N PHE A 65 -15.83 30.00 -2.46
CA PHE A 65 -15.99 28.65 -2.99
C PHE A 65 -16.99 27.79 -2.21
N GLU A 66 -18.00 28.39 -1.59
CA GLU A 66 -18.99 27.68 -0.80
C GLU A 66 -19.68 26.56 -1.61
N PRO A 67 -19.66 25.31 -1.12
CA PRO A 67 -20.24 24.16 -1.82
C PRO A 67 -21.73 24.02 -1.57
N GLU A 68 -22.52 23.87 -2.65
CA GLU A 68 -23.94 23.61 -2.61
C GLU A 68 -24.25 22.11 -2.50
N TYR A 69 -24.32 21.57 -1.29
CA TYR A 69 -24.62 20.16 -1.09
C TYR A 69 -26.11 19.84 -1.18
N ILE A 70 -26.45 18.83 -1.99
CA ILE A 70 -27.80 18.28 -2.13
C ILE A 70 -27.84 16.81 -1.73
N ALA A 71 -29.00 16.29 -1.38
CA ALA A 71 -29.19 14.85 -1.19
C ALA A 71 -28.91 14.09 -2.49
N ILE A 72 -28.17 13.00 -2.40
CA ILE A 72 -27.84 12.18 -3.57
C ILE A 72 -29.11 11.54 -4.12
N ARG A 73 -29.32 11.66 -5.44
CA ARG A 73 -30.45 11.03 -6.14
C ARG A 73 -30.46 9.51 -5.89
N GLY A 74 -31.62 8.97 -5.52
CA GLY A 74 -31.80 7.55 -5.17
C GLY A 74 -31.53 7.22 -3.69
N LYS A 75 -31.08 8.18 -2.86
CA LYS A 75 -30.90 7.99 -1.41
C LYS A 75 -32.10 8.46 -0.55
N GLY A 76 -33.17 8.94 -1.18
CA GLY A 76 -34.30 9.52 -0.46
C GLY A 76 -34.94 8.60 0.58
N ASP A 77 -35.18 7.34 0.22
CA ASP A 77 -35.80 6.37 1.13
C ASP A 77 -34.85 5.96 2.27
N LEU A 78 -33.56 5.77 1.99
CA LEU A 78 -32.54 5.55 3.02
C LEU A 78 -32.50 6.73 4.01
N ILE A 79 -32.52 7.98 3.51
CA ILE A 79 -32.52 9.16 4.37
C ILE A 79 -33.78 9.23 5.24
N LYS A 80 -34.96 8.88 4.69
CA LYS A 80 -36.22 8.79 5.46
C LYS A 80 -36.11 7.74 6.57
N GLU A 81 -35.55 6.56 6.24
CA GLU A 81 -35.33 5.50 7.21
C GLU A 81 -34.38 5.93 8.32
N LEU A 82 -33.21 6.51 7.98
CA LEU A 82 -32.26 7.03 8.95
C LEU A 82 -32.88 8.09 9.88
N LYS A 83 -33.68 9.01 9.33
CA LYS A 83 -34.42 10.02 10.12
C LYS A 83 -35.44 9.38 11.05
N LYS A 84 -36.13 8.32 10.61
CA LYS A 84 -37.11 7.57 11.45
C LYS A 84 -36.38 6.90 12.62
N GLU A 85 -35.26 6.22 12.35
CA GLU A 85 -34.47 5.53 13.37
C GLU A 85 -33.86 6.54 14.37
N ALA A 86 -33.34 7.67 13.88
CA ALA A 86 -32.79 8.72 14.70
C ALA A 86 -33.81 9.30 15.71
N LYS A 87 -35.08 9.53 15.26
CA LYS A 87 -36.17 10.02 16.13
C LYS A 87 -36.52 9.02 17.27
N GLN A 88 -36.32 7.73 17.06
CA GLN A 88 -36.60 6.67 18.04
C GLN A 88 -35.43 6.37 18.96
N ALA A 89 -34.23 6.85 18.61
CA ALA A 89 -33.01 6.57 19.36
C ALA A 89 -32.93 7.39 20.66
N GLN A 90 -32.28 6.84 21.68
CA GLN A 90 -31.92 7.55 22.89
C GLN A 90 -30.66 8.40 22.68
N LYS A 91 -29.68 7.86 21.95
CA LYS A 91 -28.42 8.49 21.59
C LYS A 91 -28.02 8.04 20.20
N ILE A 92 -27.32 8.90 19.47
CA ILE A 92 -26.87 8.59 18.12
C ILE A 92 -25.36 8.72 18.06
N TYR A 93 -24.70 7.71 17.50
CA TYR A 93 -23.27 7.73 17.21
C TYR A 93 -23.00 7.56 15.72
N LEU A 94 -22.06 8.33 15.20
CA LEU A 94 -21.58 8.28 13.82
C LEU A 94 -20.24 7.54 13.81
N ALA A 95 -20.22 6.34 13.23
CA ALA A 95 -19.13 5.37 13.30
C ALA A 95 -18.55 5.04 11.92
N THR A 96 -18.32 6.07 11.12
CA THR A 96 -17.69 5.97 9.81
C THR A 96 -16.17 5.78 9.93
N ASP A 97 -15.48 5.50 8.81
CA ASP A 97 -14.03 5.24 8.81
C ASP A 97 -13.21 6.37 9.46
N PRO A 98 -12.00 6.07 9.94
CA PRO A 98 -11.14 7.02 10.66
C PRO A 98 -10.39 7.96 9.71
N ASP A 99 -10.88 8.21 8.50
CA ASP A 99 -10.27 9.13 7.54
C ASP A 99 -11.15 10.37 7.30
N ARG A 100 -10.63 11.34 6.52
CA ARG A 100 -11.36 12.58 6.19
C ARG A 100 -12.66 12.33 5.41
N GLU A 101 -12.72 11.24 4.64
CA GLU A 101 -13.94 10.86 3.91
C GLU A 101 -15.02 10.39 4.88
N GLY A 102 -14.65 9.53 5.85
CA GLY A 102 -15.56 9.13 6.92
C GLY A 102 -15.98 10.31 7.80
N GLU A 103 -15.09 11.26 8.09
CA GLU A 103 -15.42 12.46 8.85
C GLU A 103 -16.45 13.33 8.11
N ALA A 104 -16.28 13.50 6.79
CA ALA A 104 -17.25 14.23 5.95
C ALA A 104 -18.59 13.50 5.85
N ILE A 105 -18.61 12.17 5.75
CA ILE A 105 -19.85 11.38 5.78
C ILE A 105 -20.57 11.60 7.11
N SER A 106 -19.86 11.55 8.25
CA SER A 106 -20.41 11.84 9.57
C SER A 106 -21.00 13.26 9.64
N TRP A 107 -20.29 14.25 9.14
CA TRP A 107 -20.77 15.64 9.09
C TRP A 107 -22.04 15.80 8.24
N HIS A 108 -22.11 15.16 7.07
CA HIS A 108 -23.31 15.15 6.25
C HIS A 108 -24.50 14.45 6.92
N LEU A 109 -24.24 13.37 7.66
CA LEU A 109 -25.27 12.69 8.46
C LEU A 109 -25.75 13.56 9.62
N ALA A 110 -24.83 14.22 10.34
CA ALA A 110 -25.16 15.14 11.43
C ALA A 110 -26.09 16.25 10.94
N TYR A 111 -25.78 16.88 9.80
CA TYR A 111 -26.64 17.88 9.17
C TYR A 111 -28.05 17.35 8.86
N LEU A 112 -28.16 16.17 8.24
CA LEU A 112 -29.45 15.59 7.84
C LEU A 112 -30.33 15.16 9.04
N LEU A 113 -29.67 14.76 10.15
CA LEU A 113 -30.34 14.23 11.33
C LEU A 113 -30.53 15.28 12.44
N GLY A 114 -30.03 16.51 12.24
CA GLY A 114 -30.10 17.59 13.23
C GLY A 114 -29.24 17.32 14.47
N ILE A 115 -28.09 16.71 14.29
CA ILE A 115 -27.11 16.45 15.35
C ILE A 115 -26.10 17.59 15.37
N ASP A 116 -25.81 18.15 16.55
CA ASP A 116 -24.76 19.14 16.72
C ASP A 116 -23.39 18.50 16.49
N PRO A 117 -22.58 18.95 15.50
CA PRO A 117 -21.24 18.44 15.25
C PRO A 117 -20.27 18.62 16.43
N ALA A 118 -20.53 19.59 17.32
CA ALA A 118 -19.73 19.84 18.52
C ALA A 118 -20.05 18.87 19.67
N SER A 119 -21.14 18.09 19.57
CA SER A 119 -21.50 17.07 20.54
C SER A 119 -20.63 15.81 20.41
N ASP A 120 -20.55 15.01 21.48
CA ASP A 120 -19.88 13.72 21.50
C ASP A 120 -20.69 12.66 20.72
N CYS A 121 -20.76 12.83 19.39
CA CYS A 121 -21.53 11.98 18.48
C CYS A 121 -20.66 11.09 17.58
N ARG A 122 -19.36 11.33 17.50
CA ARG A 122 -18.42 10.62 16.63
C ARG A 122 -17.66 9.54 17.40
N ILE A 123 -17.64 8.30 16.92
CA ILE A 123 -16.78 7.23 17.42
C ILE A 123 -15.86 6.75 16.30
N VAL A 124 -14.59 6.52 16.65
CA VAL A 124 -13.51 6.17 15.71
C VAL A 124 -12.78 4.92 16.18
N PHE A 125 -12.42 4.05 15.25
CA PHE A 125 -11.68 2.82 15.53
C PHE A 125 -10.83 2.44 14.31
N ASN A 126 -9.62 1.92 14.56
CA ASN A 126 -8.69 1.48 13.52
C ASN A 126 -8.84 -0.01 13.15
N GLU A 127 -9.59 -0.77 13.94
CA GLU A 127 -9.87 -2.19 13.69
C GLU A 127 -11.27 -2.54 14.19
N ILE A 128 -11.89 -3.54 13.57
CA ILE A 128 -13.24 -3.99 13.93
C ILE A 128 -13.12 -5.25 14.78
N THR A 129 -12.69 -5.06 16.03
CA THR A 129 -12.69 -6.09 17.08
C THR A 129 -13.70 -5.75 18.17
N LYS A 130 -14.12 -6.76 18.94
CA LYS A 130 -15.14 -6.57 19.98
C LYS A 130 -14.70 -5.54 21.04
N ASP A 131 -13.44 -5.61 21.46
CA ASP A 131 -12.93 -4.75 22.53
C ASP A 131 -12.69 -3.32 22.02
N THR A 132 -12.13 -3.17 20.82
CA THR A 132 -11.94 -1.85 20.20
C THR A 132 -13.28 -1.14 19.99
N ILE A 133 -14.30 -1.82 19.48
CA ILE A 133 -15.64 -1.24 19.29
C ILE A 133 -16.27 -0.84 20.61
N LYS A 134 -16.20 -1.70 21.66
CA LYS A 134 -16.72 -1.35 22.98
C LYS A 134 -16.02 -0.17 23.62
N ASN A 135 -14.70 -0.07 23.43
CA ASN A 135 -13.92 1.06 23.93
C ASN A 135 -14.24 2.34 23.16
N ALA A 136 -14.39 2.27 21.84
CA ALA A 136 -14.77 3.44 21.01
C ALA A 136 -16.13 4.02 21.43
N VAL A 137 -17.11 3.16 21.73
CA VAL A 137 -18.45 3.60 22.20
C VAL A 137 -18.38 4.31 23.57
N LYS A 138 -17.40 3.96 24.42
CA LYS A 138 -17.19 4.62 25.72
C LYS A 138 -16.51 5.96 25.61
N ASN A 139 -15.76 6.20 24.52
CA ASN A 139 -14.93 7.39 24.30
C ASN A 139 -15.34 8.11 23.00
N PRO A 140 -16.58 8.61 22.90
CA PRO A 140 -17.00 9.42 21.76
C PRO A 140 -16.36 10.80 21.79
N ARG A 141 -16.29 11.43 20.62
CA ARG A 141 -15.75 12.79 20.46
C ARG A 141 -16.64 13.66 19.54
N PRO A 142 -16.43 14.97 19.47
CA PRO A 142 -16.96 15.81 18.42
C PRO A 142 -16.45 15.43 17.02
N ILE A 143 -17.16 15.87 15.98
CA ILE A 143 -16.67 15.80 14.59
C ILE A 143 -15.48 16.74 14.44
N ASP A 144 -14.39 16.26 13.84
CA ASP A 144 -13.22 17.12 13.54
C ASP A 144 -13.49 17.94 12.26
N LEU A 145 -13.91 19.19 12.44
CA LEU A 145 -14.23 20.09 11.33
C LEU A 145 -13.02 20.37 10.43
N ARG A 146 -11.78 20.30 10.93
CA ARG A 146 -10.58 20.47 10.10
C ARG A 146 -10.44 19.34 9.06
N LEU A 147 -10.79 18.11 9.43
CA LEU A 147 -10.82 16.98 8.49
C LEU A 147 -11.97 17.13 7.49
N VAL A 148 -13.12 17.66 7.93
CA VAL A 148 -14.26 17.97 7.05
C VAL A 148 -13.84 19.03 6.04
N ASP A 149 -13.24 20.14 6.47
CA ASP A 149 -12.78 21.23 5.62
C ASP A 149 -11.73 20.75 4.60
N ALA A 150 -10.80 19.92 5.04
CA ALA A 150 -9.80 19.31 4.16
C ALA A 150 -10.42 18.40 3.08
N GLN A 151 -11.51 17.69 3.40
CA GLN A 151 -12.25 16.88 2.44
C GLN A 151 -13.06 17.77 1.49
N GLN A 152 -13.73 18.81 2.01
CA GLN A 152 -14.50 19.78 1.22
C GLN A 152 -13.60 20.53 0.23
N ALA A 153 -12.48 21.08 0.70
CA ALA A 153 -11.50 21.76 -0.16
C ALA A 153 -11.03 20.86 -1.31
N ARG A 154 -10.75 19.60 -1.02
CA ARG A 154 -10.41 18.62 -2.05
C ARG A 154 -11.58 18.39 -3.02
N ARG A 155 -12.80 18.22 -2.50
CA ARG A 155 -14.01 17.99 -3.32
C ARG A 155 -14.29 19.16 -4.25
N VAL A 156 -14.17 20.37 -3.72
CA VAL A 156 -14.32 21.64 -4.47
C VAL A 156 -13.27 21.72 -5.57
N LEU A 157 -12.00 21.50 -5.24
CA LEU A 157 -10.91 21.58 -6.21
C LEU A 157 -11.05 20.52 -7.33
N ASP A 158 -11.40 19.28 -6.99
CA ASP A 158 -11.64 18.23 -7.99
C ASP A 158 -12.82 18.57 -8.90
N ARG A 159 -13.85 19.22 -8.36
CA ARG A 159 -15.01 19.70 -9.13
C ARG A 159 -14.63 20.83 -10.08
N LEU A 160 -13.90 21.84 -9.60
CA LEU A 160 -13.47 22.99 -10.41
C LEU A 160 -12.61 22.52 -11.59
N VAL A 161 -11.57 21.70 -11.30
CA VAL A 161 -10.67 21.16 -12.34
C VAL A 161 -11.45 20.31 -13.35
N GLY A 162 -12.31 19.41 -12.88
CA GLY A 162 -13.10 18.54 -13.74
C GLY A 162 -14.05 19.31 -14.66
N TYR A 163 -14.77 20.28 -14.14
CA TYR A 163 -15.77 21.05 -14.90
C TYR A 163 -15.16 22.09 -15.85
N GLN A 164 -13.99 22.63 -15.54
CA GLN A 164 -13.33 23.60 -16.42
C GLN A 164 -12.50 22.93 -17.51
N ILE A 165 -11.78 21.84 -17.20
CA ILE A 165 -10.86 21.20 -18.14
C ILE A 165 -11.55 20.13 -19.00
N SER A 166 -12.51 19.36 -18.48
CA SER A 166 -13.18 18.32 -19.27
C SER A 166 -13.87 18.84 -20.53
N PRO A 167 -14.59 19.99 -20.53
CA PRO A 167 -15.16 20.57 -21.75
C PRO A 167 -14.12 21.00 -22.79
N LEU A 168 -12.94 21.42 -22.34
CA LEU A 168 -11.82 21.73 -23.22
C LEU A 168 -11.33 20.46 -23.95
N LEU A 169 -11.20 19.35 -23.22
CA LEU A 169 -10.86 18.05 -23.78
C LEU A 169 -11.92 17.58 -24.80
N TRP A 170 -13.20 17.81 -24.53
CA TRP A 170 -14.28 17.43 -25.46
C TRP A 170 -14.23 18.20 -26.77
N ARG A 171 -13.86 19.47 -26.73
CA ARG A 171 -13.75 20.31 -27.93
C ARG A 171 -12.50 20.01 -28.74
N LYS A 172 -11.38 19.71 -28.05
CA LYS A 172 -10.06 19.59 -28.73
C LYS A 172 -9.73 18.15 -29.10
N ILE A 173 -10.28 17.16 -28.41
CA ILE A 173 -9.88 15.75 -28.57
C ILE A 173 -11.10 14.88 -28.86
N ARG A 174 -11.92 14.57 -27.83
CA ARG A 174 -13.08 13.67 -27.96
C ARG A 174 -14.05 13.88 -26.79
N ARG A 175 -15.37 13.80 -27.10
CA ARG A 175 -16.40 13.80 -26.05
C ARG A 175 -16.26 12.59 -25.12
N GLY A 176 -16.59 12.76 -23.84
CA GLY A 176 -16.56 11.72 -22.82
C GLY A 176 -15.24 11.59 -22.07
N LEU A 177 -14.21 12.37 -22.41
CA LEU A 177 -12.96 12.44 -21.62
C LEU A 177 -13.21 13.25 -20.34
N SER A 178 -12.57 12.83 -19.24
CA SER A 178 -12.57 13.58 -18.00
C SER A 178 -11.16 13.99 -17.58
N ALA A 179 -11.03 15.18 -17.01
CA ALA A 179 -9.81 15.64 -16.38
C ALA A 179 -9.93 15.52 -14.86
N GLY A 180 -8.87 14.97 -14.24
CA GLY A 180 -8.76 14.88 -12.80
C GLY A 180 -7.32 15.14 -12.37
N ARG A 181 -7.10 15.82 -11.25
CA ARG A 181 -5.76 16.25 -10.80
C ARG A 181 -4.74 15.09 -10.75
N VAL A 182 -5.05 14.02 -10.04
CA VAL A 182 -4.13 12.88 -9.90
C VAL A 182 -4.06 12.06 -11.20
N GLN A 183 -5.18 11.92 -11.90
CA GLN A 183 -5.25 11.25 -13.19
C GLN A 183 -4.35 11.91 -14.23
N SER A 184 -4.41 13.25 -14.34
CA SER A 184 -3.57 14.01 -15.27
C SER A 184 -2.09 13.95 -14.88
N ALA A 185 -1.77 13.99 -13.58
CA ALA A 185 -0.39 13.83 -13.09
C ALA A 185 0.16 12.42 -13.39
N ALA A 186 -0.63 11.38 -13.17
CA ALA A 186 -0.24 10.00 -13.49
C ALA A 186 0.01 9.82 -14.99
N LEU A 187 -0.89 10.37 -15.85
CA LEU A 187 -0.70 10.35 -17.29
C LEU A 187 0.58 11.06 -17.72
N LYS A 188 0.85 12.25 -17.16
CA LYS A 188 2.09 12.98 -17.43
C LYS A 188 3.33 12.14 -17.11
N ILE A 189 3.36 11.51 -15.95
CA ILE A 189 4.48 10.64 -15.52
C ILE A 189 4.69 9.50 -16.52
N ILE A 190 3.62 8.86 -16.99
CA ILE A 190 3.70 7.78 -17.99
C ILE A 190 4.21 8.34 -19.33
N CYS A 191 3.70 9.49 -19.78
CA CYS A 191 4.16 10.12 -21.02
C CYS A 191 5.64 10.53 -20.94
N ASP A 192 6.07 11.10 -19.82
CA ASP A 192 7.48 11.48 -19.60
C ASP A 192 8.38 10.23 -19.67
N ARG A 193 7.94 9.10 -19.08
CA ARG A 193 8.63 7.81 -19.17
C ARG A 193 8.71 7.29 -20.60
N GLU A 194 7.63 7.34 -21.36
CA GLU A 194 7.63 6.96 -22.79
C GLU A 194 8.55 7.84 -23.63
N ASN A 195 8.63 9.13 -23.32
CA ASN A 195 9.57 10.02 -24.00
C ASN A 195 11.03 9.67 -23.69
N LEU A 196 11.33 9.33 -22.42
CA LEU A 196 12.67 8.85 -22.04
C LEU A 196 13.03 7.56 -22.79
N ILE A 197 12.07 6.63 -22.92
CA ILE A 197 12.28 5.38 -23.65
C ILE A 197 12.50 5.63 -25.15
N LYS A 198 11.68 6.49 -25.77
CA LYS A 198 11.77 6.81 -27.22
C LYS A 198 13.06 7.53 -27.58
N ASN A 199 13.54 8.40 -26.71
CA ASN A 199 14.74 9.21 -26.96
C ASN A 199 16.00 8.54 -26.41
N PHE A 200 15.89 7.32 -25.87
CA PHE A 200 17.03 6.61 -25.33
C PHE A 200 17.94 6.11 -26.44
N ILE A 201 19.23 6.39 -26.31
CA ILE A 201 20.28 5.92 -27.21
C ILE A 201 21.09 4.87 -26.46
N PRO A 202 21.00 3.59 -26.85
CA PRO A 202 21.80 2.54 -26.23
C PRO A 202 23.29 2.81 -26.37
N GLN A 203 24.01 2.70 -25.27
CA GLN A 203 25.48 2.82 -25.23
C GLN A 203 26.08 1.43 -25.08
N GLU A 204 27.06 1.11 -25.92
CA GLU A 204 27.80 -0.13 -25.87
C GLU A 204 28.71 -0.15 -24.63
N TYR A 205 28.78 -1.30 -23.99
CA TYR A 205 29.76 -1.58 -22.97
C TYR A 205 30.08 -3.08 -22.92
N TRP A 206 31.22 -3.43 -22.37
CA TRP A 206 31.65 -4.82 -22.28
C TRP A 206 31.87 -5.22 -20.83
N ASN A 207 31.40 -6.41 -20.48
CA ASN A 207 31.70 -7.05 -19.20
C ASN A 207 32.80 -8.09 -19.44
N ILE A 208 33.91 -7.97 -18.72
CA ILE A 208 34.97 -8.96 -18.75
C ILE A 208 34.92 -9.72 -17.41
N ILE A 209 34.77 -11.03 -17.50
CA ILE A 209 34.60 -11.92 -16.37
C ILE A 209 35.67 -13.03 -16.51
N VAL A 210 36.43 -13.23 -15.48
CA VAL A 210 37.43 -14.28 -15.40
C VAL A 210 36.90 -15.41 -14.52
N ASP A 211 36.83 -16.61 -15.07
CA ASP A 211 36.51 -17.85 -14.36
C ASP A 211 37.80 -18.49 -13.84
N PHE A 212 37.82 -18.90 -12.57
CA PHE A 212 38.99 -19.47 -11.90
C PHE A 212 38.83 -20.96 -11.61
N GLU A 213 39.95 -21.72 -11.66
CA GLU A 213 39.97 -23.16 -11.37
C GLU A 213 39.33 -23.52 -10.00
N LYS A 214 39.36 -22.61 -9.05
CA LYS A 214 38.71 -22.77 -7.73
C LYS A 214 37.16 -22.67 -7.75
N GLY A 215 36.54 -22.56 -8.92
CA GLY A 215 35.08 -22.62 -9.08
C GLY A 215 34.37 -21.32 -8.73
N PHE A 216 35.01 -20.20 -8.98
CA PHE A 216 34.36 -18.88 -8.84
C PHE A 216 34.76 -17.93 -9.97
N ASP A 217 33.97 -16.89 -10.18
CA ASP A 217 34.19 -15.85 -11.20
C ASP A 217 34.42 -14.48 -10.56
N ALA A 218 35.32 -13.70 -11.18
CA ALA A 218 35.54 -12.30 -10.83
C ALA A 218 35.35 -11.37 -12.03
N LYS A 219 34.76 -10.24 -11.78
CA LYS A 219 34.50 -9.19 -12.80
C LYS A 219 35.65 -8.17 -12.81
N LEU A 220 36.12 -7.81 -14.00
CA LEU A 220 37.02 -6.69 -14.20
C LEU A 220 36.31 -5.37 -13.89
N ILE A 221 36.86 -4.59 -12.97
CA ILE A 221 36.23 -3.34 -12.49
C ILE A 221 37.16 -2.13 -12.50
N GLU A 222 38.49 -2.35 -12.60
CA GLU A 222 39.47 -1.31 -12.35
C GLU A 222 40.67 -1.42 -13.28
N TYR A 223 41.26 -0.26 -13.66
CA TYR A 223 42.52 -0.17 -14.36
C TYR A 223 43.35 0.98 -13.76
N LYS A 224 44.58 0.69 -13.35
CA LYS A 224 45.51 1.64 -12.68
C LYS A 224 44.86 2.39 -11.50
N GLY A 225 44.15 1.67 -10.64
CA GLY A 225 43.49 2.22 -9.46
C GLY A 225 42.25 3.08 -9.76
N LYS A 226 41.75 3.11 -11.01
CA LYS A 226 40.56 3.85 -11.39
C LYS A 226 39.49 2.91 -11.92
N LYS A 227 38.21 3.23 -11.62
CA LYS A 227 37.07 2.48 -12.16
C LYS A 227 37.17 2.41 -13.69
N LEU A 228 37.12 1.20 -14.23
CA LEU A 228 37.19 0.92 -15.67
C LEU A 228 35.78 0.79 -16.25
N SER A 229 35.56 1.46 -17.39
CA SER A 229 34.43 1.20 -18.31
C SER A 229 35.03 0.76 -19.64
N VAL A 230 34.68 -0.43 -20.10
CA VAL A 230 35.13 -0.95 -21.40
C VAL A 230 34.02 -0.62 -22.42
N GLU A 231 34.26 0.38 -23.27
CA GLU A 231 33.19 1.01 -24.07
C GLU A 231 33.09 0.48 -25.52
N ASN A 232 34.06 -0.33 -25.95
CA ASN A 232 34.09 -0.88 -27.30
C ASN A 232 34.86 -2.19 -27.36
N ARG A 233 34.72 -2.86 -28.51
CA ARG A 233 35.33 -4.16 -28.78
C ARG A 233 36.86 -4.14 -28.71
N GLU A 234 37.49 -3.11 -29.29
CA GLU A 234 38.96 -3.02 -29.31
C GLU A 234 39.55 -2.94 -27.90
N ALA A 235 38.93 -2.13 -27.01
CA ALA A 235 39.31 -2.03 -25.61
C ALA A 235 39.09 -3.36 -24.86
N ALA A 236 38.02 -4.09 -25.20
CA ALA A 236 37.73 -5.38 -24.61
C ALA A 236 38.77 -6.44 -25.03
N GLU A 237 39.07 -6.54 -26.32
CA GLU A 237 40.09 -7.47 -26.87
C GLU A 237 41.46 -7.17 -26.30
N LYS A 238 41.87 -5.91 -26.20
CA LYS A 238 43.11 -5.48 -25.57
C LYS A 238 43.18 -5.92 -24.12
N ALA A 239 42.15 -5.62 -23.32
CA ALA A 239 42.11 -6.00 -21.91
C ALA A 239 42.20 -7.53 -21.74
N VAL A 240 41.46 -8.29 -22.56
CA VAL A 240 41.51 -9.78 -22.53
C VAL A 240 42.92 -10.31 -22.88
N ALA A 241 43.59 -9.71 -23.90
CA ALA A 241 44.95 -10.11 -24.29
C ALA A 241 45.96 -9.85 -23.17
N GLU A 242 45.90 -8.71 -22.50
CA GLU A 242 46.75 -8.36 -21.37
C GLU A 242 46.48 -9.23 -20.15
N LEU A 243 45.20 -9.50 -19.82
CA LEU A 243 44.81 -10.38 -18.73
C LEU A 243 45.28 -11.83 -18.92
N LYS A 244 45.34 -12.33 -20.16
CA LYS A 244 45.86 -13.67 -20.47
C LYS A 244 47.36 -13.81 -20.22
N GLN A 245 48.13 -12.74 -20.30
CA GLN A 245 49.58 -12.75 -20.12
C GLN A 245 50.01 -12.52 -18.67
N GLY A 246 49.13 -11.91 -17.85
CA GLY A 246 49.42 -11.58 -16.47
C GLY A 246 49.13 -12.71 -15.48
N SER A 247 49.60 -12.55 -14.27
CA SER A 247 49.33 -13.45 -13.14
C SER A 247 48.25 -12.84 -12.26
N TYR A 248 47.32 -13.67 -11.78
CA TYR A 248 46.26 -13.27 -10.88
C TYR A 248 46.66 -13.46 -9.44
N VAL A 249 46.68 -12.39 -8.66
CA VAL A 249 47.04 -12.44 -7.24
C VAL A 249 45.92 -11.85 -6.41
N VAL A 250 45.51 -12.54 -5.36
CA VAL A 250 44.55 -12.04 -4.38
C VAL A 250 45.17 -10.87 -3.64
N SER A 251 44.78 -9.67 -3.96
CA SER A 251 45.32 -8.43 -3.38
C SER A 251 44.74 -8.07 -2.03
N GLN A 252 43.43 -8.38 -1.82
CA GLN A 252 42.75 -8.06 -0.57
C GLN A 252 41.50 -8.93 -0.39
N ILE A 253 41.23 -9.32 0.85
CA ILE A 253 40.01 -10.02 1.26
C ILE A 253 39.31 -9.21 2.34
N ILE A 254 38.05 -8.78 2.06
CA ILE A 254 37.23 -8.02 3.01
C ILE A 254 36.07 -8.91 3.45
N LYS A 255 36.10 -9.37 4.70
CA LYS A 255 34.99 -10.11 5.33
C LYS A 255 34.20 -9.17 6.22
N LYS A 256 32.85 -9.17 6.08
CA LYS A 256 31.95 -8.34 6.90
C LYS A 256 30.65 -9.07 7.19
N GLU A 257 30.22 -9.04 8.43
CA GLU A 257 28.85 -9.40 8.77
C GLU A 257 27.89 -8.31 8.25
N ARG A 258 26.95 -8.71 7.42
CA ARG A 258 25.91 -7.84 6.88
C ARG A 258 24.56 -8.20 7.52
N ARG A 259 23.93 -7.22 8.17
CA ARG A 259 22.60 -7.35 8.75
C ARG A 259 21.57 -6.80 7.79
N ARG A 260 20.64 -7.66 7.33
CA ARG A 260 19.51 -7.23 6.51
C ARG A 260 18.29 -7.07 7.42
N LYS A 261 17.87 -5.83 7.62
CA LYS A 261 16.71 -5.48 8.44
C LYS A 261 15.41 -5.94 7.76
N PRO A 262 14.39 -6.34 8.54
CA PRO A 262 13.07 -6.64 8.00
C PRO A 262 12.42 -5.37 7.43
N PHE A 263 11.50 -5.59 6.52
CA PHE A 263 10.69 -4.53 5.96
C PHE A 263 9.66 -4.02 6.98
N ALA A 264 9.29 -2.75 6.90
CA ALA A 264 8.21 -2.19 7.69
C ALA A 264 6.87 -2.90 7.42
N PRO A 265 5.92 -2.88 8.35
CA PRO A 265 4.55 -3.29 8.11
C PRO A 265 3.95 -2.53 6.93
N PHE A 266 2.85 -3.03 6.36
CA PHE A 266 2.28 -2.44 5.17
C PHE A 266 1.64 -1.06 5.41
N THR A 267 1.94 -0.15 4.50
CA THR A 267 1.08 0.97 4.13
C THR A 267 0.17 0.55 2.97
N THR A 268 -0.83 1.37 2.60
CA THR A 268 -1.66 1.10 1.41
C THR A 268 -0.81 0.91 0.15
N SER A 269 0.15 1.79 -0.07
CA SER A 269 1.03 1.75 -1.24
C SER A 269 1.87 0.48 -1.28
N SER A 270 2.56 0.14 -0.18
CA SER A 270 3.40 -1.05 -0.14
C SER A 270 2.60 -2.36 -0.20
N LEU A 271 1.36 -2.38 0.34
CA LEU A 271 0.45 -3.52 0.17
C LEU A 271 0.05 -3.71 -1.30
N GLN A 272 -0.29 -2.63 -2.00
CA GLN A 272 -0.63 -2.69 -3.43
C GLN A 272 0.54 -3.19 -4.27
N GLN A 273 1.75 -2.71 -3.99
CA GLN A 273 2.98 -3.13 -4.67
C GLN A 273 3.24 -4.64 -4.48
N ASP A 274 3.22 -5.11 -3.23
CA ASP A 274 3.49 -6.52 -2.94
C ASP A 274 2.36 -7.45 -3.42
N ALA A 275 1.11 -7.01 -3.33
CA ALA A 275 -0.03 -7.76 -3.87
C ALA A 275 0.05 -7.89 -5.41
N ALA A 276 0.51 -6.85 -6.11
CA ALA A 276 0.75 -6.92 -7.55
C ALA A 276 1.93 -7.85 -7.89
N ASN A 277 3.06 -7.70 -7.20
CA ASN A 277 4.27 -8.45 -7.50
C ASN A 277 4.20 -9.93 -7.10
N LYS A 278 3.60 -10.25 -5.94
CA LYS A 278 3.58 -11.61 -5.38
C LYS A 278 2.29 -12.39 -5.67
N LEU A 279 1.16 -11.70 -5.81
CA LEU A 279 -0.15 -12.33 -6.00
C LEU A 279 -0.74 -12.07 -7.40
N GLY A 280 -0.15 -11.18 -8.19
CA GLY A 280 -0.69 -10.76 -9.49
C GLY A 280 -2.02 -10.00 -9.38
N PHE A 281 -2.28 -9.36 -8.24
CA PHE A 281 -3.50 -8.59 -8.05
C PHE A 281 -3.35 -7.20 -8.67
N THR A 282 -4.41 -6.72 -9.32
CA THR A 282 -4.50 -5.29 -9.63
C THR A 282 -4.64 -4.48 -8.34
N THR A 283 -4.24 -3.23 -8.34
CA THR A 283 -4.40 -2.32 -7.18
C THR A 283 -5.85 -2.26 -6.71
N LYS A 284 -6.81 -2.24 -7.64
CA LYS A 284 -8.25 -2.28 -7.35
C LYS A 284 -8.67 -3.57 -6.65
N LYS A 285 -8.23 -4.74 -7.16
CA LYS A 285 -8.53 -6.04 -6.57
C LYS A 285 -7.94 -6.14 -5.16
N ALA A 286 -6.69 -5.73 -4.97
CA ALA A 286 -6.04 -5.73 -3.66
C ALA A 286 -6.84 -4.93 -2.63
N MET A 287 -7.26 -3.70 -2.98
CA MET A 287 -8.04 -2.86 -2.07
C MET A 287 -9.46 -3.37 -1.81
N MET A 288 -10.11 -3.97 -2.81
CA MET A 288 -11.42 -4.58 -2.64
C MET A 288 -11.37 -5.76 -1.66
N VAL A 289 -10.39 -6.63 -1.79
CA VAL A 289 -10.21 -7.79 -0.89
C VAL A 289 -9.78 -7.31 0.51
N ALA A 290 -8.89 -6.33 0.61
CA ALA A 290 -8.48 -5.74 1.88
C ALA A 290 -9.67 -5.11 2.63
N GLN A 291 -10.59 -4.43 1.92
CA GLN A 291 -11.82 -3.89 2.49
C GLN A 291 -12.71 -4.98 3.08
N GLN A 292 -12.86 -6.11 2.39
CA GLN A 292 -13.62 -7.26 2.91
C GLN A 292 -13.00 -7.80 4.20
N LEU A 293 -11.67 -7.97 4.24
CA LEU A 293 -10.95 -8.43 5.43
C LEU A 293 -11.07 -7.45 6.60
N TYR A 294 -11.10 -6.15 6.34
CA TYR A 294 -11.30 -5.11 7.35
C TYR A 294 -12.73 -5.10 7.91
N GLU A 295 -13.74 -5.11 7.03
CA GLU A 295 -15.15 -4.99 7.43
C GLU A 295 -15.70 -6.21 8.16
N GLY A 296 -15.09 -7.37 7.94
CA GLY A 296 -15.40 -8.61 8.63
C GLY A 296 -15.76 -9.77 7.70
N VAL A 297 -15.18 -10.90 8.03
CA VAL A 297 -15.41 -12.20 7.37
C VAL A 297 -15.93 -13.18 8.40
N GLU A 298 -16.84 -14.07 8.01
CA GLU A 298 -17.33 -15.14 8.89
C GLU A 298 -16.26 -16.21 9.04
N ILE A 299 -15.75 -16.41 10.25
CA ILE A 299 -14.71 -17.40 10.58
C ILE A 299 -15.36 -18.52 11.40
N LYS A 300 -15.24 -19.75 10.91
CA LYS A 300 -15.77 -20.96 11.59
C LYS A 300 -15.26 -21.04 13.04
N GLY A 301 -16.17 -21.16 13.98
CA GLY A 301 -15.85 -21.20 15.41
C GLY A 301 -15.63 -19.84 16.09
N HIS A 302 -15.45 -18.76 15.31
CA HIS A 302 -15.17 -17.43 15.85
C HIS A 302 -16.25 -16.39 15.49
N GLY A 303 -17.15 -16.71 14.53
CA GLY A 303 -18.15 -15.76 14.02
C GLY A 303 -17.55 -14.74 13.05
N THR A 304 -18.23 -13.60 12.87
CA THR A 304 -17.76 -12.55 11.95
C THR A 304 -16.69 -11.70 12.62
N LEU A 305 -15.49 -11.64 12.02
CA LEU A 305 -14.33 -10.90 12.54
C LEU A 305 -13.75 -9.98 11.47
N GLY A 306 -13.38 -8.74 11.85
CA GLY A 306 -12.45 -7.92 11.08
C GLY A 306 -11.04 -8.48 11.26
N LEU A 307 -10.43 -8.93 10.17
CA LEU A 307 -9.15 -9.64 10.20
C LEU A 307 -7.93 -8.74 10.12
N VAL A 308 -8.10 -7.52 9.62
CA VAL A 308 -7.01 -6.55 9.45
C VAL A 308 -7.41 -5.18 9.98
N THR A 309 -6.41 -4.34 10.27
CA THR A 309 -6.61 -2.93 10.60
C THR A 309 -7.05 -2.12 9.39
N TYR A 310 -7.41 -0.84 9.61
CA TYR A 310 -7.84 0.07 8.55
C TYR A 310 -6.83 0.15 7.40
N ILE A 311 -7.34 -0.02 6.19
CA ILE A 311 -6.53 -0.29 4.99
C ILE A 311 -6.05 0.95 4.22
N ARG A 312 -6.57 2.14 4.55
CA ARG A 312 -6.17 3.40 3.91
C ARG A 312 -5.25 4.18 4.83
N THR A 313 -3.99 3.80 4.86
CA THR A 313 -2.98 4.39 5.73
C THR A 313 -1.64 4.54 5.02
N ASP A 314 -0.93 5.60 5.33
CA ASP A 314 0.47 5.84 4.98
C ASP A 314 1.39 5.67 6.20
N SER A 315 0.83 5.27 7.35
CA SER A 315 1.56 5.02 8.58
C SER A 315 2.18 3.61 8.60
N VAL A 316 3.39 3.51 9.13
CA VAL A 316 4.07 2.24 9.47
C VAL A 316 4.05 1.96 10.97
N ARG A 317 3.37 2.80 11.76
CA ARG A 317 3.28 2.68 13.22
C ARG A 317 2.46 1.44 13.61
N ILE A 318 2.84 0.82 14.71
CA ILE A 318 2.14 -0.32 15.31
C ILE A 318 1.83 0.04 16.76
N SER A 319 0.66 -0.35 17.27
CA SER A 319 0.34 -0.21 18.69
C SER A 319 1.26 -1.08 19.55
N LYS A 320 1.45 -0.68 20.78
CA LYS A 320 2.29 -1.43 21.75
C LYS A 320 1.73 -2.82 21.98
N GLU A 321 0.40 -2.93 22.09
CA GLU A 321 -0.32 -4.17 22.31
C GLU A 321 -0.10 -5.15 21.15
N ALA A 322 -0.19 -4.68 19.91
CA ALA A 322 0.03 -5.52 18.73
C ALA A 322 1.50 -5.97 18.62
N SER A 323 2.45 -5.08 18.94
CA SER A 323 3.87 -5.42 18.96
C SER A 323 4.20 -6.46 20.05
N MET A 324 3.62 -6.33 21.26
CA MET A 324 3.78 -7.30 22.34
C MET A 324 3.19 -8.66 21.96
N ALA A 325 1.96 -8.69 21.42
CA ALA A 325 1.32 -9.93 20.98
C ALA A 325 2.12 -10.64 19.86
N ALA A 326 2.69 -9.88 18.93
CA ALA A 326 3.55 -10.44 17.89
C ALA A 326 4.85 -11.01 18.48
N ARG A 327 5.45 -10.31 19.44
CA ARG A 327 6.66 -10.77 20.13
C ARG A 327 6.41 -12.09 20.88
N GLU A 328 5.30 -12.17 21.65
CA GLU A 328 4.90 -13.41 22.31
C GLU A 328 4.73 -14.56 21.31
N PHE A 329 4.00 -14.30 20.21
CA PHE A 329 3.81 -15.29 19.15
C PHE A 329 5.15 -15.77 18.55
N ILE A 330 6.10 -14.86 18.34
CA ILE A 330 7.44 -15.22 17.83
C ILE A 330 8.20 -16.08 18.84
N LEU A 331 8.17 -15.73 20.11
CA LEU A 331 8.82 -16.52 21.17
C LEU A 331 8.25 -17.93 21.26
N ASP A 332 6.90 -18.05 21.19
CA ASP A 332 6.20 -19.34 21.30
C ASP A 332 6.45 -20.27 20.11
N ASN A 333 6.62 -19.72 18.89
CA ASN A 333 6.64 -20.53 17.66
C ASN A 333 8.01 -20.61 16.97
N PHE A 334 8.92 -19.67 17.21
CA PHE A 334 10.23 -19.60 16.54
C PHE A 334 11.41 -19.54 17.52
N GLY A 335 11.16 -19.20 18.78
CA GLY A 335 12.18 -19.09 19.81
C GLY A 335 12.76 -17.66 19.96
N PRO A 336 13.60 -17.46 21.01
CA PRO A 336 14.08 -16.14 21.41
C PRO A 336 14.98 -15.45 20.38
N ASP A 337 15.77 -16.21 19.61
CA ASP A 337 16.70 -15.66 18.62
C ASP A 337 15.99 -14.95 17.46
N TYR A 338 14.73 -15.34 17.20
CA TYR A 338 13.91 -14.74 16.15
C TYR A 338 13.17 -13.47 16.60
N ALA A 339 13.14 -13.17 17.89
CA ALA A 339 12.44 -11.98 18.39
C ALA A 339 13.24 -10.70 18.13
N GLY A 340 12.71 -9.82 17.26
CA GLY A 340 13.33 -8.52 16.95
C GLY A 340 12.92 -7.42 17.92
N ASN A 341 13.71 -6.33 17.90
CA ASN A 341 13.42 -5.07 18.61
C ASN A 341 13.25 -3.92 17.60
N ASN A 342 12.54 -4.20 16.49
CA ASN A 342 12.41 -3.24 15.41
C ASN A 342 11.35 -2.18 15.76
N VAL A 343 11.73 -0.91 15.62
CA VAL A 343 10.83 0.23 15.74
C VAL A 343 10.74 0.91 14.38
N PHE A 344 9.53 1.01 13.86
CA PHE A 344 9.25 1.72 12.61
C PHE A 344 8.58 3.05 12.94
N SER A 345 9.16 4.13 12.42
CA SER A 345 8.63 5.48 12.55
C SER A 345 8.37 6.07 11.16
N ASN A 346 7.39 6.93 11.10
CA ASN A 346 7.09 7.65 9.88
C ASN A 346 8.20 8.68 9.60
N LYS A 347 8.78 8.64 8.40
CA LYS A 347 9.85 9.58 8.00
C LYS A 347 9.33 10.97 7.64
N LYS A 348 8.04 11.11 7.32
CA LYS A 348 7.40 12.35 6.89
C LYS A 348 6.58 12.94 8.04
N LYS A 349 6.74 14.25 8.31
CA LYS A 349 6.01 14.96 9.37
C LYS A 349 4.50 15.13 9.10
N ASP A 350 4.07 15.02 7.84
CA ASP A 350 2.69 15.28 7.39
C ASP A 350 1.80 14.02 7.39
N ILE A 351 2.25 12.93 7.99
CA ILE A 351 1.46 11.70 8.10
C ILE A 351 0.44 11.87 9.23
N GLN A 352 -0.81 11.47 8.98
CA GLN A 352 -1.83 11.41 10.02
C GLN A 352 -1.40 10.37 11.08
N ASP A 353 -0.77 10.85 12.16
CA ASP A 353 -0.24 10.02 13.26
C ASP A 353 -1.30 9.18 14.00
N ALA A 354 -2.60 9.43 13.70
CA ALA A 354 -3.71 8.68 14.28
C ALA A 354 -3.85 7.26 13.72
N HIS A 355 -3.29 6.97 12.55
CA HIS A 355 -3.44 5.67 11.90
C HIS A 355 -2.29 4.72 12.27
N GLU A 356 -2.61 3.42 12.27
CA GLU A 356 -1.65 2.33 12.32
C GLU A 356 -1.35 1.79 10.92
N ALA A 357 -0.28 0.99 10.81
CA ALA A 357 0.01 0.18 9.64
C ALA A 357 -1.09 -0.87 9.39
N ILE A 358 -1.16 -1.38 8.17
CA ILE A 358 -2.02 -2.52 7.84
C ILE A 358 -1.39 -3.78 8.43
N ARG A 359 -2.08 -4.37 9.40
CA ARG A 359 -1.66 -5.57 10.13
C ARG A 359 -2.86 -6.47 10.45
N PRO A 360 -2.65 -7.74 10.83
CA PRO A 360 -3.73 -8.55 11.37
C PRO A 360 -4.26 -7.93 12.67
N SER A 361 -5.57 -7.96 12.86
CA SER A 361 -6.23 -7.53 14.11
C SER A 361 -5.88 -8.47 15.28
N ASN A 362 -5.62 -9.74 14.98
CA ASN A 362 -5.14 -10.74 15.94
C ASN A 362 -4.09 -11.64 15.27
N VAL A 363 -2.84 -11.53 15.72
CA VAL A 363 -1.72 -12.32 15.18
C VAL A 363 -1.86 -13.83 15.43
N ARG A 364 -2.62 -14.24 16.46
CA ARG A 364 -2.86 -15.66 16.79
C ARG A 364 -3.86 -16.33 15.82
N LEU A 365 -4.54 -15.58 14.95
CA LEU A 365 -5.32 -16.13 13.84
C LEU A 365 -4.38 -16.45 12.66
N ASP A 366 -3.66 -17.56 12.77
CA ASP A 366 -2.79 -18.03 11.71
C ASP A 366 -3.59 -18.26 10.41
N PRO A 367 -3.10 -17.76 9.26
CA PRO A 367 -3.76 -17.94 7.97
C PRO A 367 -4.13 -19.40 7.65
N GLN A 368 -3.31 -20.38 8.03
CA GLN A 368 -3.59 -21.79 7.77
C GLN A 368 -4.79 -22.30 8.58
N GLN A 369 -4.94 -21.85 9.81
CA GLN A 369 -6.04 -22.27 10.69
C GLN A 369 -7.40 -21.79 10.20
N ILE A 370 -7.45 -20.61 9.56
CA ILE A 370 -8.71 -20.01 9.09
C ILE A 370 -8.92 -20.14 7.58
N LYS A 371 -8.06 -20.89 6.88
CA LYS A 371 -8.04 -21.01 5.42
C LYS A 371 -9.39 -21.43 4.83
N GLU A 372 -10.07 -22.39 5.46
CA GLU A 372 -11.36 -22.92 5.01
C GLU A 372 -12.49 -21.88 5.09
N SER A 373 -12.34 -20.85 5.90
CA SER A 373 -13.32 -19.77 6.07
C SER A 373 -13.13 -18.63 5.06
N LEU A 374 -12.04 -18.64 4.31
CA LEU A 374 -11.64 -17.57 3.41
C LEU A 374 -11.74 -18.01 1.94
N THR A 375 -12.12 -17.08 1.08
CA THR A 375 -11.92 -17.28 -0.37
C THR A 375 -10.43 -17.33 -0.68
N LYS A 376 -10.05 -17.90 -1.84
CA LYS A 376 -8.64 -17.96 -2.29
C LYS A 376 -7.96 -16.59 -2.25
N ASP A 377 -8.64 -15.55 -2.72
CA ASP A 377 -8.09 -14.19 -2.75
C ASP A 377 -7.96 -13.60 -1.34
N GLN A 378 -8.96 -13.78 -0.49
CA GLN A 378 -8.92 -13.35 0.91
C GLN A 378 -7.79 -14.04 1.68
N TYR A 379 -7.65 -15.37 1.52
CA TYR A 379 -6.56 -16.13 2.12
C TYR A 379 -5.19 -15.62 1.67
N SER A 380 -5.00 -15.45 0.35
CA SER A 380 -3.71 -15.01 -0.20
C SER A 380 -3.31 -13.62 0.32
N LEU A 381 -4.26 -12.67 0.33
CA LEU A 381 -3.98 -11.31 0.81
C LEU A 381 -3.81 -11.25 2.33
N TYR A 382 -4.63 -11.99 3.09
CA TYR A 382 -4.49 -12.09 4.54
C TYR A 382 -3.14 -12.69 4.93
N LYS A 383 -2.74 -13.80 4.28
CA LYS A 383 -1.43 -14.41 4.48
C LYS A 383 -0.30 -13.43 4.19
N LEU A 384 -0.38 -12.66 3.11
CA LEU A 384 0.61 -11.64 2.77
C LEU A 384 0.73 -10.57 3.86
N ILE A 385 -0.41 -10.05 4.36
CA ILE A 385 -0.45 -9.05 5.43
C ILE A 385 0.10 -9.62 6.73
N TRP A 386 -0.33 -10.81 7.11
CA TRP A 386 0.07 -11.50 8.34
C TRP A 386 1.57 -11.80 8.37
N THR A 387 2.10 -12.41 7.29
CA THR A 387 3.53 -12.74 7.20
C THR A 387 4.41 -11.50 7.20
N ARG A 388 4.01 -10.43 6.50
CA ARG A 388 4.75 -9.16 6.48
C ARG A 388 4.78 -8.50 7.86
N PHE A 389 3.64 -8.47 8.56
CA PHE A 389 3.55 -7.92 9.90
C PHE A 389 4.44 -8.70 10.88
N LEU A 390 4.31 -10.03 10.92
CA LEU A 390 5.09 -10.85 11.82
C LEU A 390 6.60 -10.74 11.51
N ALA A 391 6.99 -10.81 10.24
CA ALA A 391 8.37 -10.61 9.79
C ALA A 391 8.93 -9.25 10.22
N SER A 392 8.11 -8.19 10.24
CA SER A 392 8.54 -6.87 10.70
C SER A 392 8.95 -6.84 12.16
N GLN A 393 8.44 -7.77 12.98
CA GLN A 393 8.73 -7.89 14.41
C GLN A 393 9.85 -8.92 14.71
N MET A 394 10.37 -9.62 13.67
CA MET A 394 11.43 -10.60 13.81
C MET A 394 12.82 -9.98 13.73
N ALA A 395 13.82 -10.74 14.16
CA ALA A 395 15.23 -10.38 14.09
C ALA A 395 15.69 -10.22 12.62
N PRO A 396 16.72 -9.38 12.35
CA PRO A 396 17.30 -9.24 11.04
C PRO A 396 17.95 -10.55 10.56
N ALA A 397 18.01 -10.76 9.25
CA ALA A 397 18.81 -11.82 8.66
C ALA A 397 20.30 -11.41 8.70
N LEU A 398 21.18 -12.40 8.99
CA LEU A 398 22.62 -12.20 9.09
C LEU A 398 23.30 -12.92 7.94
N PHE A 399 24.20 -12.24 7.27
CA PHE A 399 24.99 -12.75 6.18
C PHE A 399 26.48 -12.55 6.48
N ASP A 400 27.28 -13.56 6.20
CA ASP A 400 28.72 -13.39 6.04
C ASP A 400 29.00 -12.99 4.60
N SER A 401 29.51 -11.78 4.39
CA SER A 401 29.81 -11.22 3.08
C SER A 401 31.31 -11.17 2.89
N MET A 402 31.78 -11.77 1.81
CA MET A 402 33.21 -11.80 1.43
C MET A 402 33.38 -11.07 0.10
N GLN A 403 34.22 -10.06 0.08
CA GLN A 403 34.68 -9.41 -1.14
C GLN A 403 36.15 -9.74 -1.35
N VAL A 404 36.50 -10.25 -2.52
CA VAL A 404 37.86 -10.58 -2.91
C VAL A 404 38.25 -9.64 -4.05
N ASN A 405 39.30 -8.86 -3.83
CA ASN A 405 39.94 -8.05 -4.87
C ASN A 405 41.14 -8.83 -5.40
N ILE A 406 41.28 -8.94 -6.70
CA ILE A 406 42.32 -9.69 -7.41
C ILE A 406 43.03 -8.73 -8.35
N SER A 407 44.35 -8.70 -8.31
CA SER A 407 45.17 -7.91 -9.23
C SER A 407 45.74 -8.80 -10.35
N ASN A 408 45.80 -8.21 -11.56
CA ASN A 408 46.54 -8.77 -12.69
C ASN A 408 47.22 -7.60 -13.41
N GLY A 409 48.50 -7.36 -13.10
CA GLY A 409 49.22 -6.17 -13.53
C GLY A 409 48.50 -4.89 -13.06
N ASP A 410 48.14 -4.01 -13.99
CA ASP A 410 47.41 -2.76 -13.75
C ASP A 410 45.89 -2.98 -13.58
N TYR A 411 45.38 -4.19 -13.82
CA TYR A 411 43.96 -4.50 -13.76
C TYR A 411 43.53 -4.99 -12.37
N GLY A 412 42.37 -4.53 -11.93
CA GLY A 412 41.69 -4.96 -10.71
C GLY A 412 40.38 -5.69 -11.01
N LEU A 413 40.26 -6.93 -10.50
CA LEU A 413 39.04 -7.72 -10.60
C LEU A 413 38.42 -7.86 -9.21
N ARG A 414 37.11 -8.12 -9.18
CA ARG A 414 36.36 -8.31 -7.93
C ARG A 414 35.43 -9.51 -8.01
N ALA A 415 35.51 -10.34 -7.00
CA ALA A 415 34.53 -11.37 -6.69
C ALA A 415 33.77 -11.00 -5.40
N ASN A 416 32.46 -11.25 -5.36
CA ASN A 416 31.65 -11.05 -4.17
C ASN A 416 30.98 -12.38 -3.81
N GLY A 417 31.06 -12.77 -2.55
CA GLY A 417 30.35 -13.89 -1.98
C GLY A 417 29.46 -13.46 -0.83
N SER A 418 28.44 -14.25 -0.56
CA SER A 418 27.54 -14.07 0.57
C SER A 418 27.04 -15.43 1.03
N LYS A 419 27.09 -15.69 2.32
CA LYS A 419 26.56 -16.89 2.96
C LYS A 419 25.56 -16.49 4.04
N LEU A 420 24.38 -17.09 4.01
CA LEU A 420 23.38 -16.88 5.05
C LEU A 420 23.85 -17.56 6.35
N LEU A 421 24.01 -16.78 7.42
CA LEU A 421 24.34 -17.27 8.76
C LEU A 421 23.09 -17.51 9.62
N PHE A 422 22.13 -16.59 9.52
CA PHE A 422 20.87 -16.66 10.24
C PHE A 422 19.76 -16.06 9.40
N ASP A 423 18.68 -16.81 9.19
CA ASP A 423 17.59 -16.42 8.29
C ASP A 423 16.69 -15.32 8.88
N GLY A 424 16.57 -15.22 10.22
CA GLY A 424 15.77 -14.19 10.89
C GLY A 424 14.37 -14.07 10.28
N TYR A 425 13.97 -12.86 9.91
CA TYR A 425 12.64 -12.60 9.32
C TYR A 425 12.42 -13.32 7.97
N GLN A 426 13.48 -13.72 7.26
CA GLN A 426 13.36 -14.42 5.98
C GLN A 426 12.78 -15.83 6.14
N LYS A 427 12.77 -16.38 7.36
CA LYS A 427 12.09 -17.62 7.70
C LYS A 427 10.63 -17.68 7.20
N ILE A 428 9.94 -16.54 7.26
CA ILE A 428 8.52 -16.45 6.91
C ILE A 428 8.23 -15.48 5.76
N TYR A 429 9.14 -14.56 5.48
CA TYR A 429 8.95 -13.52 4.46
C TYR A 429 10.21 -13.29 3.64
N SER A 430 10.36 -14.03 2.55
CA SER A 430 11.45 -13.81 1.61
C SER A 430 11.10 -12.74 0.59
N SER A 431 12.07 -11.90 0.24
CA SER A 431 12.01 -11.13 -1.00
C SER A 431 12.47 -12.05 -2.12
N ASN A 432 11.78 -12.08 -3.26
CA ASN A 432 12.20 -12.87 -4.44
C ASN A 432 13.44 -12.29 -5.14
N MET A 433 14.35 -11.65 -4.40
CA MET A 433 15.55 -11.08 -4.98
C MET A 433 16.62 -12.16 -5.16
N GLU A 434 17.22 -12.22 -6.33
CA GLU A 434 18.37 -13.10 -6.64
C GLU A 434 19.56 -12.88 -5.68
N GLU A 435 19.65 -11.68 -5.07
CA GLU A 435 20.63 -11.36 -4.04
C GLU A 435 20.56 -12.22 -2.77
N ASP A 436 19.47 -12.97 -2.57
CA ASP A 436 19.26 -13.83 -1.40
C ASP A 436 19.82 -15.24 -1.61
N ARG A 437 20.41 -15.53 -2.78
CA ARG A 437 21.05 -16.82 -3.03
C ARG A 437 22.47 -16.82 -2.47
N ASP A 438 22.82 -17.88 -1.79
CA ASP A 438 24.20 -18.11 -1.35
C ASP A 438 25.12 -18.17 -2.55
N LYS A 439 26.07 -17.23 -2.62
CA LYS A 439 27.20 -17.28 -3.53
C LYS A 439 28.46 -17.47 -2.69
N ILE A 440 28.78 -18.73 -2.42
CA ILE A 440 29.88 -19.06 -1.55
C ILE A 440 31.17 -18.99 -2.37
N LEU A 441 32.13 -18.16 -1.92
CA LEU A 441 33.49 -18.18 -2.45
C LEU A 441 34.30 -19.24 -1.71
N PRO A 442 35.30 -19.90 -2.40
CA PRO A 442 36.21 -20.83 -1.77
C PRO A 442 37.10 -20.12 -0.73
N ASP A 443 37.79 -20.92 0.08
CA ASP A 443 38.79 -20.36 0.97
C ASP A 443 39.98 -19.84 0.16
N LEU A 444 40.27 -18.56 0.35
CA LEU A 444 41.32 -17.80 -0.32
C LEU A 444 42.17 -17.07 0.71
N SER A 445 43.44 -16.84 0.37
CA SER A 445 44.37 -16.07 1.19
C SER A 445 44.93 -14.87 0.42
N GLU A 446 45.20 -13.79 1.11
CA GLU A 446 45.88 -12.63 0.50
C GLU A 446 47.30 -13.04 0.05
N GLY A 447 47.69 -12.59 -1.14
CA GLY A 447 48.96 -13.00 -1.78
C GLY A 447 48.87 -14.32 -2.56
N GLU A 448 47.74 -15.03 -2.51
CA GLU A 448 47.57 -16.28 -3.24
C GLU A 448 47.49 -16.02 -4.74
N THR A 449 48.24 -16.86 -5.51
CA THR A 449 48.18 -16.84 -6.98
C THR A 449 47.07 -17.76 -7.47
N LEU A 450 46.20 -17.22 -8.34
CA LEU A 450 45.07 -17.93 -8.92
C LEU A 450 45.33 -18.30 -10.38
N LYS A 451 44.79 -19.42 -10.82
CA LYS A 451 44.78 -19.81 -12.23
C LYS A 451 43.43 -19.59 -12.83
N ALA A 452 43.39 -18.86 -13.95
CA ALA A 452 42.19 -18.65 -14.75
C ALA A 452 41.91 -19.86 -15.65
N ASN A 453 40.69 -20.33 -15.69
CA ASN A 453 40.20 -21.31 -16.65
C ASN A 453 39.85 -20.65 -17.98
N ASP A 454 39.06 -19.55 -17.89
CA ASP A 454 38.53 -18.86 -19.05
C ASP A 454 38.36 -17.37 -18.77
N ILE A 455 38.38 -16.57 -19.84
CA ILE A 455 38.11 -15.12 -19.79
C ILE A 455 36.97 -14.83 -20.79
N LYS A 456 35.83 -14.52 -20.26
CA LYS A 456 34.62 -14.16 -21.05
C LYS A 456 34.52 -12.65 -21.21
N SER A 457 34.27 -12.23 -22.44
CA SER A 457 33.99 -10.82 -22.75
C SER A 457 32.62 -10.72 -23.42
N ASP A 458 31.65 -10.17 -22.71
CA ASP A 458 30.27 -10.06 -23.16
C ASP A 458 29.95 -8.63 -23.57
N GLN A 459 29.60 -8.46 -24.85
CA GLN A 459 29.06 -7.19 -25.36
C GLN A 459 27.67 -6.96 -24.78
N LYS A 460 27.43 -5.78 -24.25
CA LYS A 460 26.13 -5.35 -23.74
C LYS A 460 25.83 -3.93 -24.15
N PHE A 461 24.56 -3.60 -24.14
CA PHE A 461 24.11 -2.24 -24.36
C PHE A 461 23.31 -1.79 -23.14
N THR A 462 23.41 -0.50 -22.82
CA THR A 462 22.52 0.07 -21.81
C THR A 462 21.07 -0.01 -22.29
N GLU A 463 20.15 -0.23 -21.36
CA GLU A 463 18.73 -0.34 -21.65
C GLU A 463 17.98 0.92 -21.24
N PRO A 464 16.88 1.27 -21.92
CA PRO A 464 16.03 2.37 -21.49
C PRO A 464 15.41 2.07 -20.13
N PRO A 465 14.93 3.08 -19.39
CA PRO A 465 14.22 2.84 -18.15
C PRO A 465 12.98 1.98 -18.44
N ALA A 466 12.72 0.98 -17.59
CA ALA A 466 11.55 0.11 -17.75
C ALA A 466 10.25 0.92 -17.70
N ARG A 467 9.24 0.45 -18.42
CA ARG A 467 7.88 0.99 -18.35
C ARG A 467 7.31 0.81 -16.95
N PHE A 468 6.36 1.66 -16.59
CA PHE A 468 5.66 1.50 -15.34
C PHE A 468 4.73 0.29 -15.36
N THR A 469 4.82 -0.54 -14.33
CA THR A 469 3.75 -1.44 -13.91
C THR A 469 2.81 -0.69 -12.96
N GLU A 470 1.63 -1.26 -12.63
CA GLU A 470 0.76 -0.67 -11.59
C GLU A 470 1.52 -0.46 -10.27
N ALA A 471 2.33 -1.44 -9.86
CA ALA A 471 3.13 -1.38 -8.64
C ALA A 471 4.16 -0.25 -8.66
N SER A 472 4.95 -0.15 -9.74
CA SER A 472 5.99 0.88 -9.85
C SER A 472 5.41 2.29 -10.04
N LEU A 473 4.22 2.43 -10.67
CA LEU A 473 3.53 3.72 -10.76
C LEU A 473 3.03 4.19 -9.39
N VAL A 474 2.43 3.29 -8.60
CA VAL A 474 2.00 3.61 -7.23
C VAL A 474 3.18 4.07 -6.38
N LYS A 475 4.32 3.39 -6.50
CA LYS A 475 5.57 3.76 -5.82
C LYS A 475 6.05 5.15 -6.23
N ASP A 476 6.11 5.45 -7.53
CA ASP A 476 6.55 6.74 -8.05
C ASP A 476 5.62 7.90 -7.64
N LEU A 477 4.31 7.65 -7.64
CA LEU A 477 3.32 8.61 -7.14
C LEU A 477 3.51 8.91 -5.65
N GLU A 478 3.75 7.89 -4.82
CA GLU A 478 4.01 8.04 -3.39
C GLU A 478 5.31 8.82 -3.13
N GLU A 479 6.39 8.50 -3.84
CA GLU A 479 7.69 9.18 -3.72
C GLU A 479 7.58 10.67 -4.09
N LYS A 480 6.77 10.99 -5.11
CA LYS A 480 6.49 12.36 -5.55
C LYS A 480 5.39 13.08 -4.74
N ASN A 481 4.82 12.45 -3.71
CA ASN A 481 3.69 12.95 -2.92
C ASN A 481 2.42 13.27 -3.75
N ILE A 482 2.24 12.57 -4.87
CA ILE A 482 1.08 12.71 -5.75
C ILE A 482 0.02 11.65 -5.36
N GLY A 483 -1.19 12.09 -5.08
CA GLY A 483 -2.25 11.21 -4.59
C GLY A 483 -2.18 10.98 -3.08
N ARG A 484 -2.96 10.02 -2.60
CA ARG A 484 -3.05 9.57 -1.20
C ARG A 484 -3.56 8.11 -1.19
N PRO A 485 -3.49 7.39 -0.05
CA PRO A 485 -3.99 6.01 0.06
C PRO A 485 -5.37 5.77 -0.54
N SER A 486 -6.28 6.73 -0.38
CA SER A 486 -7.65 6.67 -0.93
C SER A 486 -7.73 6.79 -2.46
N THR A 487 -6.65 7.18 -3.15
CA THR A 487 -6.68 7.49 -4.60
C THR A 487 -5.85 6.58 -5.47
N TYR A 488 -4.86 5.87 -4.92
CA TYR A 488 -3.97 5.02 -5.72
C TYR A 488 -4.73 3.95 -6.53
N ALA A 489 -5.75 3.31 -5.95
CA ALA A 489 -6.54 2.27 -6.63
C ALA A 489 -7.44 2.80 -7.76
N TYR A 490 -7.79 4.10 -7.76
CA TYR A 490 -8.63 4.69 -8.80
C TYR A 490 -7.85 5.06 -10.07
N HIS A 491 -6.53 5.26 -9.96
CA HIS A 491 -5.72 5.80 -11.06
C HIS A 491 -5.16 4.73 -11.99
N SER A 492 -5.09 3.48 -11.53
CA SER A 492 -4.68 2.35 -12.36
C SER A 492 -5.81 1.80 -13.24
N TYR A 493 -7.07 2.19 -13.01
CA TYR A 493 -8.19 1.62 -13.74
C TYR A 493 -9.40 2.55 -13.85
N SER A 494 -9.59 3.20 -15.00
CA SER A 494 -10.87 3.78 -15.43
C SER A 494 -11.45 2.94 -16.56
N PRO A 495 -12.50 2.11 -16.33
CA PRO A 495 -12.99 1.14 -17.34
C PRO A 495 -13.62 1.76 -18.59
N GLY A 496 -13.91 3.05 -18.59
CA GLY A 496 -14.57 3.77 -19.71
C GLY A 496 -13.66 4.71 -20.49
N GLU A 497 -12.53 5.10 -19.91
CA GLU A 497 -11.67 6.15 -20.45
C GLU A 497 -10.21 5.70 -20.38
N LYS A 498 -9.83 4.76 -21.24
CA LYS A 498 -8.45 4.30 -21.31
C LYS A 498 -7.57 5.43 -21.84
N ILE A 499 -6.98 6.21 -20.97
CA ILE A 499 -5.95 7.19 -21.30
C ILE A 499 -4.60 6.47 -21.49
N TYR A 500 -4.43 5.33 -20.80
CA TYR A 500 -3.34 4.37 -20.98
C TYR A 500 -3.89 2.94 -20.93
N HIS A 501 -3.20 1.99 -21.50
CA HIS A 501 -3.56 0.58 -21.45
C HIS A 501 -2.42 -0.26 -20.86
N ALA A 502 -2.78 -1.36 -20.24
CA ALA A 502 -1.84 -2.40 -19.87
C ALA A 502 -1.59 -3.27 -21.11
N ALA A 503 -0.35 -3.31 -21.58
CA ALA A 503 0.11 -4.30 -22.55
C ALA A 503 0.99 -5.27 -21.76
N GLU A 504 0.55 -6.52 -21.67
CA GLU A 504 1.12 -7.55 -20.80
C GLU A 504 1.10 -7.12 -19.30
N LYS A 505 2.15 -6.50 -18.78
CA LYS A 505 2.21 -5.98 -17.40
C LYS A 505 2.56 -4.50 -17.34
N ASP A 506 2.80 -3.87 -18.49
CA ASP A 506 3.28 -2.50 -18.60
C ASP A 506 2.16 -1.51 -18.88
N LEU A 507 2.30 -0.29 -18.36
CA LEU A 507 1.41 0.82 -18.62
C LEU A 507 1.94 1.68 -19.78
N ILE A 508 1.18 1.74 -20.87
CA ILE A 508 1.52 2.48 -22.09
C ILE A 508 0.45 3.53 -22.34
N ALA A 509 0.86 4.75 -22.66
CA ALA A 509 -0.07 5.81 -23.07
C ALA A 509 -0.75 5.46 -24.40
N TYR A 510 -2.06 5.64 -24.48
CA TYR A 510 -2.80 5.39 -25.73
C TYR A 510 -2.35 6.33 -26.84
N ARG A 511 -2.13 5.82 -28.07
CA ARG A 511 -1.77 6.63 -29.24
C ARG A 511 -2.79 7.74 -29.55
N SER A 512 -4.06 7.52 -29.29
CA SER A 512 -5.13 8.53 -29.46
C SER A 512 -5.26 9.51 -28.28
N GLY A 513 -4.53 9.28 -27.20
CA GLY A 513 -4.42 10.16 -26.02
C GLY A 513 -3.04 10.81 -25.91
N ILE A 514 -2.21 10.67 -26.93
CA ILE A 514 -0.96 11.43 -27.02
C ILE A 514 -1.35 12.89 -27.25
N PHE A 515 -1.49 13.60 -26.16
CA PHE A 515 -1.26 15.03 -26.19
C PHE A 515 0.18 15.20 -26.65
N SER A 516 0.39 15.77 -27.82
CA SER A 516 1.71 16.23 -28.19
C SER A 516 2.08 17.31 -27.16
N TYR A 517 2.86 16.90 -26.17
CA TYR A 517 3.62 17.87 -25.39
C TYR A 517 4.53 18.54 -26.40
N GLY A 518 4.25 19.79 -26.73
CA GLY A 518 5.23 20.61 -27.42
C GLY A 518 6.49 20.69 -26.55
N ASN A 519 7.64 20.89 -27.15
CA ASN A 519 8.93 21.07 -26.47
C ASN A 519 8.94 22.17 -25.39
N ASP A 520 7.86 22.94 -25.28
CA ASP A 520 7.64 24.02 -24.33
C ASP A 520 6.80 23.65 -23.09
N GLY A 521 6.46 22.36 -22.91
CA GLY A 521 5.76 21.86 -21.71
C GLY A 521 4.26 22.18 -21.65
N ARG A 522 3.66 22.67 -22.74
CA ARG A 522 2.22 22.96 -22.79
C ARG A 522 1.43 21.74 -23.24
N ILE A 523 0.28 21.51 -22.58
CA ILE A 523 -0.69 20.46 -22.94
C ILE A 523 -1.54 21.03 -24.08
N PHE A 524 -1.46 20.46 -25.26
CA PHE A 524 -2.37 20.73 -26.37
C PHE A 524 -3.28 19.53 -26.61
#